data_83139bf364726a7a70713764e0428464
#
_entry.id   83139bf364726a7a70713764e0428464
#
_cell.length_a   1.000
_cell.length_b   1.000
_cell.length_c   1.000
_cell.angle_alpha   90.00
_cell.angle_beta   90.00
_cell.angle_gamma   90.00
#
_symmetry.space_group_name_H-M   'P 1'
#
loop_
_entity.id
_entity.type
_entity.pdbx_description
1 polymer ?
#
loop_
_entity_poly.entity_id
_entity_poly.type
_entity_poly.pdbx_seq_one_letter_code
_entity_poly.pdbx_strand_id
1 'polypeptide(L)'
;MQDAPSSWNFQPTRAVLVRSMAQKEALAAAAWGQKQILEAPVTFVFAVSIRGWEIHMDEVLKTGVSSEAWPQKFADWIRQNAPGFQKGLGEKEREYAIKDAMIMATTLALAAQSKGYSTCYINGWDETKVKEVIGVEGDMNIAIALLLPVGVKSAEAKHPGRLPAAKTIFTDRLPSPAI
;
A
#
# COMPACT_ATOMS: atom_id res chain seq x y z
N MET A 1 -2.65 -10.90 3.19
CA MET A 1 -2.16 -9.50 3.10
C MET A 1 -1.83 -8.90 4.47
N GLN A 2 -2.55 -9.27 5.56
CA GLN A 2 -2.25 -8.76 6.91
C GLN A 2 -0.83 -9.09 7.39
N ASP A 3 -0.27 -10.21 6.94
CA ASP A 3 1.11 -10.62 7.27
C ASP A 3 2.18 -9.95 6.39
N ALA A 4 1.79 -8.97 5.56
CA ALA A 4 2.76 -8.22 4.79
C ALA A 4 3.66 -7.41 5.74
N PRO A 5 4.99 -7.44 5.56
CA PRO A 5 5.90 -6.70 6.43
C PRO A 5 5.73 -5.19 6.24
N SER A 6 6.02 -4.45 7.29
CA SER A 6 6.11 -2.99 7.26
C SER A 6 7.31 -2.51 8.06
N SER A 7 7.74 -1.29 7.81
CA SER A 7 8.85 -0.67 8.51
C SER A 7 8.58 -0.65 10.02
N TRP A 8 9.52 -1.17 10.82
CA TRP A 8 9.39 -1.30 12.28
C TRP A 8 8.17 -2.12 12.74
N ASN A 9 7.50 -2.82 11.82
CA ASN A 9 6.22 -3.49 12.05
C ASN A 9 5.10 -2.54 12.52
N PHE A 10 5.15 -1.26 12.17
CA PHE A 10 4.15 -0.29 12.63
C PHE A 10 2.79 -0.40 11.92
N GLN A 11 2.70 -1.20 10.86
CA GLN A 11 1.44 -1.55 10.19
C GLN A 11 0.55 -0.33 9.88
N PRO A 12 1.09 0.71 9.22
CA PRO A 12 0.40 1.97 9.02
C PRO A 12 -0.71 1.91 7.95
N THR A 13 -0.76 0.81 7.18
CA THR A 13 -1.65 0.65 6.03
C THR A 13 -3.04 0.19 6.43
N ARG A 14 -4.05 0.74 5.78
CA ARG A 14 -5.46 0.31 5.84
C ARG A 14 -5.93 -0.01 4.43
N ALA A 15 -6.62 -1.12 4.27
CA ALA A 15 -7.25 -1.50 3.02
C ALA A 15 -8.76 -1.36 3.16
N VAL A 16 -9.35 -0.44 2.40
CA VAL A 16 -10.80 -0.25 2.34
C VAL A 16 -11.35 -1.02 1.15
N LEU A 17 -12.33 -1.89 1.38
CA LEU A 17 -12.94 -2.72 0.36
C LEU A 17 -14.19 -2.03 -0.20
N VAL A 18 -14.08 -1.46 -1.39
CA VAL A 18 -15.18 -0.80 -2.10
C VAL A 18 -15.93 -1.85 -2.93
N ARG A 19 -17.19 -2.13 -2.57
CA ARG A 19 -18.00 -3.20 -3.16
C ARG A 19 -19.35 -2.72 -3.69
N SER A 20 -20.02 -1.78 -3.02
CA SER A 20 -21.32 -1.29 -3.47
C SER A 20 -21.20 -0.53 -4.78
N MET A 21 -22.20 -0.62 -5.66
CA MET A 21 -22.16 0.03 -6.96
C MET A 21 -22.02 1.55 -6.82
N ALA A 22 -22.74 2.17 -5.91
CA ALA A 22 -22.66 3.62 -5.68
C ALA A 22 -21.24 4.06 -5.30
N GLN A 23 -20.56 3.31 -4.41
CA GLN A 23 -19.18 3.62 -4.03
C GLN A 23 -18.18 3.34 -5.16
N LYS A 24 -18.43 2.31 -5.97
CA LYS A 24 -17.60 2.01 -7.14
C LYS A 24 -17.73 3.10 -8.22
N GLU A 25 -18.94 3.63 -8.45
CA GLU A 25 -19.18 4.74 -9.36
C GLU A 25 -18.45 6.01 -8.91
N ALA A 26 -18.55 6.37 -7.63
CA ALA A 26 -17.84 7.49 -7.07
C ALA A 26 -16.30 7.30 -7.16
N LEU A 27 -15.81 6.10 -6.84
CA LEU A 27 -14.38 5.77 -6.94
C LEU A 27 -13.88 5.78 -8.39
N ALA A 28 -14.67 5.26 -9.34
CA ALA A 28 -14.31 5.30 -10.75
C ALA A 28 -14.26 6.74 -11.28
N ALA A 29 -15.19 7.60 -10.87
CA ALA A 29 -15.17 9.02 -11.20
C ALA A 29 -13.92 9.71 -10.62
N ALA A 30 -13.54 9.41 -9.38
CA ALA A 30 -12.31 9.88 -8.76
C ALA A 30 -11.03 9.39 -9.48
N ALA A 31 -11.10 8.23 -10.16
CA ALA A 31 -10.02 7.60 -10.92
C ALA A 31 -10.19 7.78 -12.45
N TRP A 32 -10.76 8.91 -12.87
CA TRP A 32 -10.89 9.30 -14.27
C TRP A 32 -11.59 8.26 -15.17
N GLY A 33 -12.60 7.58 -14.65
CA GLY A 33 -13.44 6.65 -15.41
C GLY A 33 -12.82 5.27 -15.62
N GLN A 34 -11.93 4.81 -14.78
CA GLN A 34 -11.31 3.48 -14.88
C GLN A 34 -12.38 2.37 -14.78
N LYS A 35 -12.66 1.71 -15.91
CA LYS A 35 -13.72 0.68 -16.03
C LYS A 35 -13.52 -0.51 -15.10
N GLN A 36 -12.27 -0.87 -14.86
CA GLN A 36 -11.89 -2.00 -13.99
C GLN A 36 -12.46 -1.85 -12.57
N ILE A 37 -12.66 -0.62 -12.09
CA ILE A 37 -13.28 -0.35 -10.78
C ILE A 37 -14.76 -0.75 -10.81
N LEU A 38 -15.46 -0.46 -11.89
CA LEU A 38 -16.89 -0.78 -12.05
C LEU A 38 -17.11 -2.29 -12.27
N GLU A 39 -16.24 -2.90 -13.08
CA GLU A 39 -16.37 -4.30 -13.51
C GLU A 39 -15.95 -5.30 -12.42
N ALA A 40 -14.94 -4.97 -11.62
CA ALA A 40 -14.48 -5.85 -10.56
C ALA A 40 -15.51 -5.96 -9.42
N PRO A 41 -15.69 -7.15 -8.80
CA PRO A 41 -16.57 -7.33 -7.65
C PRO A 41 -16.12 -6.54 -6.42
N VAL A 42 -14.83 -6.22 -6.33
CA VAL A 42 -14.24 -5.42 -5.25
C VAL A 42 -13.05 -4.64 -5.75
N THR A 43 -12.91 -3.40 -5.27
CA THR A 43 -11.69 -2.62 -5.40
C THR A 43 -11.14 -2.33 -4.01
N PHE A 44 -9.88 -2.68 -3.79
CA PHE A 44 -9.17 -2.32 -2.58
C PHE A 44 -8.57 -0.92 -2.76
N VAL A 45 -8.87 -0.03 -1.82
CA VAL A 45 -8.21 1.27 -1.68
C VAL A 45 -7.18 1.13 -0.58
N PHE A 46 -5.90 1.21 -0.93
CA PHE A 46 -4.82 1.19 0.04
C PHE A 46 -4.54 2.61 0.51
N ALA A 47 -5.02 2.90 1.70
CA ALA A 47 -4.75 4.15 2.43
C ALA A 47 -3.67 3.89 3.48
N VAL A 48 -2.81 4.86 3.73
CA VAL A 48 -1.74 4.75 4.71
C VAL A 48 -1.69 5.97 5.61
N SER A 49 -1.56 5.74 6.92
CA SER A 49 -1.29 6.80 7.88
C SER A 49 0.18 7.19 7.78
N ILE A 50 0.47 8.43 7.41
CA ILE A 50 1.84 8.95 7.25
C ILE A 50 2.58 8.88 8.58
N ARG A 51 1.88 9.15 9.69
CA ARG A 51 2.41 9.06 11.06
C ARG A 51 1.78 7.93 11.85
N GLY A 52 1.47 6.81 11.19
CA GLY A 52 0.88 5.64 11.85
C GLY A 52 1.74 5.09 13.00
N TRP A 53 3.04 5.31 12.96
CA TRP A 53 3.96 4.96 14.04
C TRP A 53 3.62 5.63 15.38
N GLU A 54 3.11 6.88 15.38
CA GLU A 54 2.69 7.59 16.60
C GLU A 54 1.49 6.91 17.27
N ILE A 55 0.62 6.30 16.45
CA ILE A 55 -0.63 5.68 16.90
C ILE A 55 -0.40 4.22 17.31
N HIS A 56 0.42 3.49 16.57
CA HIS A 56 0.50 2.02 16.68
C HIS A 56 1.71 1.50 17.46
N MET A 57 2.70 2.34 17.73
CA MET A 57 3.97 1.91 18.33
C MET A 57 3.76 1.14 19.64
N ASP A 58 2.97 1.66 20.55
CA ASP A 58 2.79 1.03 21.87
C ASP A 58 2.12 -0.35 21.77
N GLU A 59 1.09 -0.47 20.91
CA GLU A 59 0.40 -1.73 20.68
C GLU A 59 1.31 -2.77 20.01
N VAL A 60 2.05 -2.34 18.99
CA VAL A 60 2.99 -3.20 18.25
C VAL A 60 4.10 -3.71 19.18
N LEU A 61 4.70 -2.83 19.99
CA LEU A 61 5.77 -3.22 20.91
C LEU A 61 5.24 -4.18 21.98
N LYS A 62 4.07 -3.88 22.55
CA LYS A 62 3.41 -4.77 23.52
C LYS A 62 3.13 -6.16 22.93
N THR A 63 2.57 -6.19 21.71
CA THR A 63 2.25 -7.45 21.02
C THR A 63 3.52 -8.24 20.71
N GLY A 64 4.57 -7.58 20.21
CA GLY A 64 5.84 -8.25 19.90
C GLY A 64 6.49 -8.90 21.11
N VAL A 65 6.40 -8.26 22.27
CA VAL A 65 6.93 -8.83 23.53
C VAL A 65 6.01 -9.94 24.07
N SER A 66 4.70 -9.73 24.09
CA SER A 66 3.75 -10.69 24.65
C SER A 66 3.65 -12.00 23.82
N SER A 67 3.97 -11.93 22.52
CA SER A 67 4.07 -13.10 21.63
C SER A 67 5.44 -13.80 21.68
N GLU A 68 6.35 -13.33 22.53
CA GLU A 68 7.73 -13.83 22.66
C GLU A 68 8.57 -13.67 21.36
N ALA A 69 8.06 -12.93 20.38
CA ALA A 69 8.80 -12.67 19.14
C ALA A 69 9.96 -11.68 19.37
N TRP A 70 9.80 -10.77 20.34
CA TRP A 70 10.80 -9.75 20.66
C TRP A 70 11.18 -9.77 22.15
N PRO A 71 12.48 -9.73 22.48
CA PRO A 71 12.89 -9.48 23.84
C PRO A 71 12.55 -8.03 24.25
N GLN A 72 12.24 -7.80 25.52
CA GLN A 72 11.87 -6.49 26.07
C GLN A 72 12.88 -5.40 25.68
N LYS A 73 14.19 -5.69 25.79
CA LYS A 73 15.25 -4.75 25.41
C LYS A 73 15.20 -4.25 23.97
N PHE A 74 14.67 -5.07 23.05
CA PHE A 74 14.51 -4.67 21.65
C PHE A 74 13.31 -3.74 21.47
N ALA A 75 12.20 -4.02 22.16
CA ALA A 75 11.05 -3.12 22.19
C ALA A 75 11.41 -1.75 22.78
N ASP A 76 12.17 -1.74 23.87
CA ASP A 76 12.67 -0.50 24.50
C ASP A 76 13.60 0.29 23.56
N TRP A 77 14.44 -0.41 22.82
CA TRP A 77 15.31 0.21 21.80
C TRP A 77 14.50 0.84 20.67
N ILE A 78 13.46 0.15 20.15
CA ILE A 78 12.57 0.72 19.12
C ILE A 78 11.88 1.97 19.68
N ARG A 79 11.34 1.92 20.89
CA ARG A 79 10.67 3.05 21.55
C ARG A 79 11.55 4.28 21.62
N GLN A 80 12.83 4.07 21.91
CA GLN A 80 13.81 5.15 22.05
C GLN A 80 14.25 5.73 20.69
N ASN A 81 14.41 4.89 19.66
CA ASN A 81 15.09 5.28 18.41
C ASN A 81 14.14 5.58 17.26
N ALA A 82 12.98 4.88 17.16
CA ALA A 82 12.07 5.06 16.04
C ALA A 82 11.51 6.50 15.91
N PRO A 83 11.13 7.21 16.99
CA PRO A 83 10.64 8.58 16.87
C PRO A 83 11.65 9.54 16.24
N GLY A 84 12.93 9.43 16.61
CA GLY A 84 13.99 10.25 16.03
C GLY A 84 14.19 9.97 14.55
N PHE A 85 14.21 8.70 14.17
CA PHE A 85 14.30 8.30 12.78
C PHE A 85 13.11 8.81 11.96
N GLN A 86 11.88 8.57 12.43
CA GLN A 86 10.66 8.94 11.71
C GLN A 86 10.56 10.47 11.53
N LYS A 87 10.80 11.26 12.57
CA LYS A 87 10.84 12.72 12.48
C LYS A 87 11.96 13.24 11.57
N GLY A 88 13.08 12.52 11.50
CA GLY A 88 14.19 12.82 10.60
C GLY A 88 13.89 12.63 9.11
N LEU A 89 12.79 11.93 8.75
CA LEU A 89 12.36 11.79 7.35
C LEU A 89 11.91 13.12 6.74
N GLY A 90 11.31 14.02 7.55
CA GLY A 90 10.82 15.31 7.09
C GLY A 90 9.85 15.15 5.90
N GLU A 91 10.14 15.80 4.79
CA GLU A 91 9.30 15.75 3.57
C GLU A 91 9.14 14.33 2.98
N LYS A 92 10.00 13.40 3.34
CA LYS A 92 9.95 12.00 2.88
C LYS A 92 9.00 11.11 3.69
N GLU A 93 8.35 11.62 4.75
CA GLU A 93 7.42 10.83 5.58
C GLU A 93 6.33 10.16 4.72
N ARG A 94 5.73 10.92 3.80
CA ARG A 94 4.69 10.40 2.89
C ARG A 94 5.22 9.29 1.98
N GLU A 95 6.36 9.51 1.34
CA GLU A 95 7.00 8.50 0.47
C GLU A 95 7.32 7.22 1.26
N TYR A 96 7.82 7.38 2.45
CA TYR A 96 8.17 6.27 3.34
C TYR A 96 6.94 5.42 3.68
N ALA A 97 5.84 6.06 4.08
CA ALA A 97 4.59 5.38 4.40
C ALA A 97 3.98 4.67 3.16
N ILE A 98 4.01 5.30 1.98
CA ILE A 98 3.52 4.71 0.74
C ILE A 98 4.27 3.41 0.40
N LYS A 99 5.57 3.31 0.66
CA LYS A 99 6.33 2.07 0.44
C LYS A 99 5.76 0.89 1.23
N ASP A 100 5.40 1.09 2.50
CA ASP A 100 4.76 0.07 3.32
C ASP A 100 3.39 -0.37 2.74
N ALA A 101 2.59 0.60 2.28
CA ALA A 101 1.30 0.30 1.67
C ALA A 101 1.45 -0.49 0.35
N MET A 102 2.47 -0.17 -0.46
CA MET A 102 2.74 -0.89 -1.70
C MET A 102 3.22 -2.33 -1.47
N ILE A 103 3.92 -2.59 -0.37
CA ILE A 103 4.28 -3.96 0.04
C ILE A 103 3.00 -4.77 0.32
N MET A 104 2.07 -4.21 1.12
CA MET A 104 0.78 -4.87 1.41
C MET A 104 -0.04 -5.10 0.14
N ALA A 105 -0.14 -4.11 -0.74
CA ALA A 105 -0.88 -4.19 -1.99
C ALA A 105 -0.31 -5.27 -2.92
N THR A 106 1.00 -5.34 -3.05
CA THR A 106 1.68 -6.35 -3.87
C THR A 106 1.50 -7.75 -3.30
N THR A 107 1.60 -7.90 -1.98
CA THR A 107 1.31 -9.17 -1.30
C THR A 107 -0.11 -9.65 -1.58
N LEU A 108 -1.12 -8.74 -1.53
CA LEU A 108 -2.49 -9.08 -1.89
C LEU A 108 -2.60 -9.50 -3.36
N ALA A 109 -1.99 -8.76 -4.29
CA ALA A 109 -2.08 -9.05 -5.72
C ALA A 109 -1.49 -10.43 -6.06
N LEU A 110 -0.33 -10.79 -5.49
CA LEU A 110 0.28 -12.09 -5.66
C LEU A 110 -0.58 -13.21 -5.05
N ALA A 111 -1.12 -13.00 -3.86
CA ALA A 111 -2.03 -13.95 -3.22
C ALA A 111 -3.34 -14.12 -4.01
N ALA A 112 -3.89 -13.06 -4.58
CA ALA A 112 -5.07 -13.13 -5.45
C ALA A 112 -4.77 -13.94 -6.72
N GLN A 113 -3.63 -13.66 -7.37
CA GLN A 113 -3.19 -14.38 -8.56
C GLN A 113 -2.99 -15.88 -8.28
N SER A 114 -2.37 -16.24 -7.15
CA SER A 114 -2.17 -17.64 -6.75
C SER A 114 -3.48 -18.40 -6.54
N LYS A 115 -4.58 -17.68 -6.33
CA LYS A 115 -5.95 -18.22 -6.20
C LYS A 115 -6.78 -18.11 -7.48
N GLY A 116 -6.17 -17.76 -8.61
CA GLY A 116 -6.83 -17.64 -9.92
C GLY A 116 -7.58 -16.32 -10.16
N TYR A 117 -7.45 -15.35 -9.26
CA TYR A 117 -8.00 -14.00 -9.49
C TYR A 117 -7.04 -13.13 -10.30
N SER A 118 -7.60 -12.13 -10.96
CA SER A 118 -6.86 -11.10 -11.68
C SER A 118 -6.93 -9.79 -10.93
N THR A 119 -5.89 -8.98 -11.06
CA THR A 119 -5.77 -7.68 -10.43
C THR A 119 -5.33 -6.63 -11.44
N CYS A 120 -5.68 -5.37 -11.18
CA CYS A 120 -5.21 -4.23 -11.96
C CYS A 120 -4.67 -3.16 -11.00
N TYR A 121 -3.40 -2.76 -11.20
CA TYR A 121 -2.81 -1.66 -10.43
C TYR A 121 -3.21 -0.33 -11.06
N ILE A 122 -4.06 0.42 -10.38
CA ILE A 122 -4.47 1.76 -10.80
C ILE A 122 -3.69 2.75 -9.96
N ASN A 123 -2.82 3.53 -10.62
CA ASN A 123 -1.93 4.51 -9.98
C ASN A 123 -2.25 5.95 -10.40
N GLY A 124 -3.49 6.21 -10.85
CA GLY A 124 -3.96 7.52 -11.25
C GLY A 124 -5.34 7.82 -10.66
N TRP A 125 -5.45 8.88 -9.87
CA TRP A 125 -6.68 9.33 -9.22
C TRP A 125 -6.57 10.77 -8.70
N ASP A 126 -7.72 11.38 -8.43
CA ASP A 126 -7.84 12.57 -7.59
C ASP A 126 -7.87 12.12 -6.12
N GLU A 127 -6.80 12.40 -5.38
CA GLU A 127 -6.66 11.92 -4.01
C GLU A 127 -7.73 12.47 -3.06
N THR A 128 -8.15 13.74 -3.25
CA THR A 128 -9.18 14.35 -2.43
C THR A 128 -10.51 13.61 -2.58
N LYS A 129 -10.91 13.32 -3.83
CA LYS A 129 -12.13 12.58 -4.11
C LYS A 129 -12.07 11.12 -3.63
N VAL A 130 -10.91 10.46 -3.74
CA VAL A 130 -10.78 9.10 -3.19
C VAL A 130 -10.93 9.12 -1.68
N LYS A 131 -10.35 10.13 -0.98
CA LYS A 131 -10.52 10.29 0.46
C LYS A 131 -11.99 10.53 0.86
N GLU A 132 -12.74 11.32 0.09
CA GLU A 132 -14.19 11.50 0.26
C GLU A 132 -14.93 10.16 0.16
N VAL A 133 -14.63 9.36 -0.88
CA VAL A 133 -15.25 8.04 -1.08
C VAL A 133 -15.02 7.10 0.09
N ILE A 134 -13.86 7.12 0.71
CA ILE A 134 -13.54 6.23 1.83
C ILE A 134 -13.76 6.86 3.21
N GLY A 135 -14.32 8.08 3.28
CA GLY A 135 -14.71 8.74 4.52
C GLY A 135 -13.55 9.30 5.37
N VAL A 136 -12.48 9.74 4.72
CA VAL A 136 -11.31 10.38 5.37
C VAL A 136 -10.94 11.70 4.69
N GLU A 137 -11.93 12.42 4.21
CA GLU A 137 -11.74 13.73 3.60
C GLU A 137 -11.07 14.71 4.58
N GLY A 138 -10.20 15.56 4.07
CA GLY A 138 -9.49 16.56 4.89
C GLY A 138 -8.39 16.01 5.80
N ASP A 139 -8.27 14.67 5.97
CA ASP A 139 -7.21 14.11 6.78
C ASP A 139 -5.86 14.17 6.05
N MET A 140 -5.00 15.09 6.49
CA MET A 140 -3.66 15.29 5.95
C MET A 140 -2.68 14.18 6.35
N ASN A 141 -3.00 13.39 7.38
CA ASN A 141 -2.18 12.26 7.82
C ASN A 141 -2.43 10.99 7.01
N ILE A 142 -3.46 10.97 6.15
CA ILE A 142 -3.76 9.86 5.27
C ILE A 142 -3.24 10.15 3.86
N ALA A 143 -2.53 9.19 3.27
CA ALA A 143 -2.19 9.17 1.85
C ALA A 143 -2.85 7.98 1.16
N ILE A 144 -3.22 8.13 -0.12
CA ILE A 144 -3.69 7.02 -0.95
C ILE A 144 -2.51 6.47 -1.74
N ALA A 145 -2.23 5.20 -1.56
CA ALA A 145 -1.08 4.55 -2.18
C ALA A 145 -1.42 3.80 -3.48
N LEU A 146 -2.62 3.18 -3.54
CA LEU A 146 -3.02 2.38 -4.70
C LEU A 146 -4.52 2.08 -4.67
N LEU A 147 -5.12 1.99 -5.86
CA LEU A 147 -6.42 1.34 -6.08
C LEU A 147 -6.18 0.00 -6.78
N LEU A 148 -6.71 -1.08 -6.21
CA LEU A 148 -6.49 -2.44 -6.72
C LEU A 148 -7.83 -3.17 -6.93
N PRO A 149 -8.47 -3.06 -8.11
CA PRO A 149 -9.55 -3.94 -8.49
C PRO A 149 -9.10 -5.41 -8.48
N VAL A 150 -9.92 -6.28 -7.92
CA VAL A 150 -9.69 -7.73 -7.87
C VAL A 150 -10.96 -8.45 -8.36
N GLY A 151 -10.79 -9.34 -9.31
CA GLY A 151 -11.90 -10.09 -9.90
C GLY A 151 -11.44 -11.25 -10.78
N VAL A 152 -12.38 -11.81 -11.53
CA VAL A 152 -12.08 -12.82 -12.55
C VAL A 152 -12.03 -12.12 -13.90
N LYS A 153 -10.95 -12.33 -14.66
CA LYS A 153 -10.83 -11.75 -16.01
C LYS A 153 -11.91 -12.32 -16.94
N SER A 154 -12.53 -11.44 -17.71
CA SER A 154 -13.56 -11.83 -18.70
C SER A 154 -12.97 -12.36 -20.01
N ALA A 155 -11.72 -12.03 -20.30
CA ALA A 155 -11.00 -12.46 -21.48
C ALA A 155 -9.49 -12.52 -21.24
N GLU A 156 -8.80 -13.33 -22.03
CA GLU A 156 -7.34 -13.33 -22.03
C GLU A 156 -6.82 -12.06 -22.71
N ALA A 157 -6.05 -11.27 -21.97
CA ALA A 157 -5.33 -10.14 -22.55
C ALA A 157 -3.93 -10.57 -23.01
N LYS A 158 -3.53 -10.11 -24.18
CA LYS A 158 -2.16 -10.31 -24.64
C LYS A 158 -1.21 -9.56 -23.72
N HIS A 159 -0.14 -10.21 -23.30
CA HIS A 159 0.90 -9.57 -22.50
C HIS A 159 1.64 -8.52 -23.33
N PRO A 160 1.71 -7.25 -22.93
CA PRO A 160 2.31 -6.17 -23.73
C PRO A 160 3.83 -6.23 -23.79
N GLY A 161 4.46 -7.22 -23.16
CA GLY A 161 5.91 -7.35 -23.04
C GLY A 161 6.49 -6.65 -21.82
N ARG A 162 7.78 -6.82 -21.67
CA ARG A 162 8.64 -6.13 -20.68
C ARG A 162 9.97 -5.79 -21.33
N LEU A 163 10.65 -4.82 -20.80
CA LEU A 163 12.04 -4.56 -21.19
C LEU A 163 12.89 -5.80 -20.87
N PRO A 164 13.93 -6.07 -21.69
CA PRO A 164 14.89 -7.13 -21.38
C PRO A 164 15.51 -6.97 -20.00
N ALA A 165 15.76 -8.07 -19.30
CA ALA A 165 16.35 -8.06 -17.96
C ALA A 165 17.64 -7.23 -17.88
N ALA A 166 18.46 -7.26 -18.90
CA ALA A 166 19.70 -6.47 -19.01
C ALA A 166 19.48 -4.93 -18.95
N LYS A 167 18.24 -4.46 -19.13
CA LYS A 167 17.88 -3.03 -19.01
C LYS A 167 17.21 -2.69 -17.69
N THR A 168 16.93 -3.68 -16.85
CA THR A 168 16.16 -3.47 -15.62
C THR A 168 16.78 -4.09 -14.38
N ILE A 169 17.75 -5.00 -14.57
CA ILE A 169 18.42 -5.72 -13.47
C ILE A 169 19.93 -5.54 -13.68
N PHE A 170 20.59 -4.96 -12.67
CA PHE A 170 22.01 -4.67 -12.71
C PHE A 170 22.69 -5.26 -11.47
N THR A 171 23.96 -5.61 -11.59
CA THR A 171 24.79 -6.07 -10.47
C THR A 171 25.59 -4.91 -9.93
N ASP A 172 25.55 -4.71 -8.61
CA ASP A 172 26.27 -3.71 -7.83
C ASP A 172 25.98 -2.25 -8.17
N ARG A 173 25.93 -1.85 -9.44
CA ARG A 173 25.78 -0.45 -9.86
C ARG A 173 24.90 -0.31 -11.08
N LEU A 174 24.18 0.80 -11.19
CA LEU A 174 23.57 1.22 -12.43
C LEU A 174 24.66 1.69 -13.42
N PRO A 175 24.50 1.46 -14.75
CA PRO A 175 25.39 2.05 -15.74
C PRO A 175 25.31 3.58 -15.70
N SER A 176 26.37 4.27 -16.11
CA SER A 176 26.36 5.72 -16.26
C SER A 176 26.45 6.06 -17.76
N PRO A 177 25.53 6.91 -18.30
CA PRO A 177 24.35 7.49 -17.64
C PRO A 177 23.32 6.42 -17.29
N ALA A 178 22.66 6.58 -16.13
CA ALA A 178 21.58 5.69 -15.71
C ALA A 178 20.34 5.97 -16.59
N ILE A 179 20.16 5.21 -17.66
CA ILE A 179 18.99 5.18 -18.57
C ILE A 179 18.80 6.47 -19.36
#